data_e270af8d6fffd617dc2b95d53c7a649f
#
_entry.id   e270af8d6fffd617dc2b95d53c7a649f
#
_cell.length_a   1.000
_cell.length_b   1.000
_cell.length_c   1.000
_cell.angle_alpha   90.00
_cell.angle_beta   90.00
_cell.angle_gamma   90.00
#
_symmetry.space_group_name_H-M   'P 1'
#
loop_
_entity.id
_entity.type
_entity.pdbx_description
1 polymer ?
#
loop_
_entity_poly.entity_id
_entity_poly.type
_entity_poly.pdbx_seq_one_letter_code
_entity_poly.pdbx_strand_id
1 'polypeptide(L)'
;MHNKILLIGDWHSQIHEVPFAEGLTKAGLEVTTFKWHLYFQNFSKRGKFFGLLSRIQDKYMFGFLVNKLNRDLIKIVQLDKPEILFIYRGSHIYASTLRKIKKECPSIYIIGYNNDDPFSTLYPKWKWRHFNQAIQYCDLSLAYRVSNVEQFRTRGAQNVDILRSWYLPKIHKKLDAEMLHDSAYSCDVIFVGHFEEDGRMEMLDALASNGISVKIYGPSGPTSKSGWQEAIARSQNLSGLTVTYLKGNDYVKALNAAKIALCFLSKLNNDTYTRRCFEIPACGVALFSEWSEDLANLFEDGVNVVLFKTKDELVERVKFYLSNLNELSLLAERGSALVQSKGHDVYSRASWLVNKYCLLTEPGKLNPDYS
;
A
#
# COMPACT_ATOMS: atom_id res chain seq x y z
N MET A 1 21.50 23.55 1.59
CA MET A 1 20.53 23.71 0.49
C MET A 1 19.51 22.57 0.62
N HIS A 2 18.22 22.87 0.54
CA HIS A 2 17.21 21.79 0.57
C HIS A 2 17.16 21.19 -0.83
N ASN A 3 17.40 19.88 -0.95
CA ASN A 3 17.30 19.18 -2.22
C ASN A 3 15.84 19.19 -2.71
N LYS A 4 15.63 19.56 -3.96
CA LYS A 4 14.28 19.65 -4.56
C LYS A 4 13.88 18.32 -5.17
N ILE A 5 12.73 17.80 -4.75
CA ILE A 5 12.14 16.57 -5.27
C ILE A 5 10.82 16.83 -5.98
N LEU A 6 10.66 16.27 -7.19
CA LEU A 6 9.37 16.21 -7.88
C LEU A 6 8.74 14.84 -7.66
N LEU A 7 7.67 14.79 -6.87
CA LEU A 7 6.89 13.58 -6.61
C LEU A 7 5.80 13.42 -7.69
N ILE A 8 5.96 12.40 -8.51
CA ILE A 8 5.12 12.09 -9.66
C ILE A 8 4.21 10.92 -9.29
N GLY A 9 2.90 11.07 -9.41
CA GLY A 9 1.95 10.03 -9.03
C GLY A 9 0.54 10.26 -9.53
N ASP A 10 -0.32 9.29 -9.25
CA ASP A 10 -1.75 9.38 -9.52
C ASP A 10 -2.46 10.38 -8.59
N TRP A 11 -2.07 10.41 -7.32
CA TRP A 11 -2.64 11.27 -6.27
C TRP A 11 -4.13 11.04 -6.02
N HIS A 12 -4.63 9.88 -6.41
CA HIS A 12 -6.04 9.53 -6.21
C HIS A 12 -6.32 9.10 -4.77
N SER A 13 -5.30 8.55 -4.11
CA SER A 13 -5.40 7.97 -2.76
C SER A 13 -4.79 8.89 -1.70
N GLN A 14 -5.55 9.14 -0.64
CA GLN A 14 -5.11 9.94 0.52
C GLN A 14 -4.08 9.22 1.42
N ILE A 15 -3.75 7.97 1.10
CA ILE A 15 -2.91 7.10 1.93
C ILE A 15 -1.54 6.79 1.30
N HIS A 16 -1.30 7.25 0.09
CA HIS A 16 -0.06 7.00 -0.65
C HIS A 16 0.79 8.27 -0.80
N GLU A 17 0.62 8.99 -1.90
CA GLU A 17 1.49 10.11 -2.26
C GLU A 17 1.37 11.28 -1.30
N VAL A 18 0.16 11.59 -0.81
CA VAL A 18 -0.09 12.75 0.06
C VAL A 18 0.72 12.65 1.37
N PRO A 19 0.58 11.60 2.20
CA PRO A 19 1.35 11.49 3.45
C PRO A 19 2.84 11.25 3.19
N PHE A 20 3.20 10.62 2.08
CA PHE A 20 4.61 10.44 1.73
C PHE A 20 5.29 11.77 1.36
N ALA A 21 4.59 12.65 0.62
CA ALA A 21 5.07 14.02 0.36
C ALA A 21 5.26 14.82 1.65
N GLU A 22 4.32 14.71 2.61
CA GLU A 22 4.47 15.33 3.93
C GLU A 22 5.71 14.78 4.65
N GLY A 23 5.92 13.46 4.59
CA GLY A 23 7.10 12.81 5.16
C GLY A 23 8.41 13.32 4.56
N LEU A 24 8.48 13.44 3.23
CA LEU A 24 9.66 13.97 2.54
C LEU A 24 9.93 15.43 2.91
N THR A 25 8.89 16.24 3.05
CA THR A 25 9.03 17.63 3.52
C THR A 25 9.58 17.68 4.94
N LYS A 26 9.09 16.83 5.86
CA LYS A 26 9.62 16.71 7.23
C LYS A 26 11.06 16.21 7.26
N ALA A 27 11.44 15.37 6.30
CA ALA A 27 12.80 14.89 6.14
C ALA A 27 13.75 15.93 5.49
N GLY A 28 13.27 17.16 5.24
CA GLY A 28 14.08 18.30 4.81
C GLY A 28 14.13 18.53 3.29
N LEU A 29 13.30 17.88 2.49
CA LEU A 29 13.23 18.12 1.06
C LEU A 29 12.21 19.23 0.69
N GLU A 30 12.50 19.99 -0.36
CA GLU A 30 11.51 20.84 -1.03
C GLU A 30 10.70 19.98 -2.00
N VAL A 31 9.43 19.69 -1.66
CA VAL A 31 8.58 18.76 -2.43
C VAL A 31 7.68 19.52 -3.38
N THR A 32 7.84 19.28 -4.68
CA THR A 32 6.88 19.65 -5.72
C THR A 32 6.14 18.43 -6.24
N THR A 33 4.97 18.62 -6.87
CA THR A 33 4.10 17.48 -7.21
C THR A 33 3.65 17.51 -8.67
N PHE A 34 3.65 16.32 -9.31
CA PHE A 34 3.07 16.13 -10.63
C PHE A 34 1.93 15.10 -10.54
N LYS A 35 0.69 15.57 -10.73
CA LYS A 35 -0.56 14.81 -10.54
C LYS A 35 -1.16 14.44 -11.87
N TRP A 36 -0.86 13.24 -12.40
CA TRP A 36 -1.34 12.90 -13.75
C TRP A 36 -2.83 12.63 -13.83
N HIS A 37 -3.53 12.23 -12.75
CA HIS A 37 -4.97 12.03 -12.76
C HIS A 37 -5.75 13.30 -13.19
N LEU A 38 -5.20 14.50 -12.94
CA LEU A 38 -5.84 15.75 -13.29
C LEU A 38 -6.02 15.93 -14.80
N TYR A 39 -5.17 15.34 -15.64
CA TYR A 39 -5.31 15.35 -17.09
C TYR A 39 -6.61 14.68 -17.52
N PHE A 40 -6.91 13.54 -16.92
CA PHE A 40 -8.10 12.75 -17.20
C PHE A 40 -9.35 13.36 -16.58
N GLN A 41 -9.26 13.79 -15.32
CA GLN A 41 -10.37 14.42 -14.60
C GLN A 41 -10.84 15.71 -15.29
N ASN A 42 -9.91 16.61 -15.63
CA ASN A 42 -10.24 17.88 -16.26
C ASN A 42 -10.81 17.69 -17.68
N PHE A 43 -10.32 16.69 -18.41
CA PHE A 43 -10.87 16.38 -19.73
C PHE A 43 -12.28 15.78 -19.63
N SER A 44 -12.54 14.92 -18.66
CA SER A 44 -13.85 14.32 -18.41
C SER A 44 -14.95 15.34 -18.10
N LYS A 45 -14.62 16.48 -17.47
CA LYS A 45 -15.56 17.55 -17.13
C LYS A 45 -16.21 18.21 -18.34
N ARG A 46 -15.67 18.01 -19.56
CA ARG A 46 -16.19 18.58 -20.81
C ARG A 46 -17.46 17.92 -21.34
N GLY A 47 -17.88 16.78 -20.77
CA GLY A 47 -19.10 16.07 -21.11
C GLY A 47 -18.94 14.56 -21.24
N LYS A 48 -20.05 13.84 -21.43
CA LYS A 48 -20.09 12.36 -21.39
C LYS A 48 -19.16 11.69 -22.41
N PHE A 49 -19.10 12.19 -23.63
CA PHE A 49 -18.19 11.69 -24.67
C PHE A 49 -16.71 11.82 -24.26
N PHE A 50 -16.33 12.99 -23.76
CA PHE A 50 -14.99 13.25 -23.27
C PHE A 50 -14.67 12.39 -22.04
N GLY A 51 -15.67 12.14 -21.18
CA GLY A 51 -15.53 11.22 -20.04
C GLY A 51 -15.27 9.78 -20.48
N LEU A 52 -15.90 9.30 -21.56
CA LEU A 52 -15.62 7.97 -22.12
C LEU A 52 -14.20 7.90 -22.69
N LEU A 53 -13.82 8.87 -23.51
CA LEU A 53 -12.46 8.95 -24.08
C LEU A 53 -11.38 9.04 -23.00
N SER A 54 -11.65 9.82 -21.95
CA SER A 54 -10.75 9.94 -20.80
C SER A 54 -10.52 8.58 -20.14
N ARG A 55 -11.60 7.85 -19.82
CA ARG A 55 -11.53 6.53 -19.19
C ARG A 55 -10.80 5.49 -20.03
N ILE A 56 -10.98 5.53 -21.37
CA ILE A 56 -10.27 4.63 -22.29
C ILE A 56 -8.77 4.93 -22.26
N GLN A 57 -8.37 6.20 -22.38
CA GLN A 57 -6.97 6.59 -22.38
C GLN A 57 -6.28 6.32 -21.03
N ASP A 58 -6.97 6.60 -19.92
CA ASP A 58 -6.50 6.30 -18.57
C ASP A 58 -6.33 4.79 -18.37
N LYS A 59 -7.38 4.00 -18.67
CA LYS A 59 -7.36 2.54 -18.52
C LYS A 59 -6.22 1.87 -19.30
N TYR A 60 -6.05 2.25 -20.57
CA TYR A 60 -5.07 1.63 -21.46
C TYR A 60 -3.74 2.39 -21.54
N MET A 61 -3.62 3.51 -20.84
CA MET A 61 -2.39 4.32 -20.71
C MET A 61 -1.80 4.68 -22.07
N PHE A 62 -2.63 5.14 -22.99
CA PHE A 62 -2.21 5.64 -24.31
C PHE A 62 -3.14 6.75 -24.78
N GLY A 63 -2.71 7.47 -25.83
CA GLY A 63 -3.50 8.51 -26.48
C GLY A 63 -3.00 9.92 -26.17
N PHE A 64 -3.76 10.92 -26.65
CA PHE A 64 -3.28 12.30 -26.61
C PHE A 64 -3.15 12.89 -25.19
N LEU A 65 -3.96 12.42 -24.21
CA LEU A 65 -3.83 12.85 -22.82
C LEU A 65 -2.53 12.32 -22.21
N VAL A 66 -2.21 11.05 -22.46
CA VAL A 66 -0.98 10.44 -21.96
C VAL A 66 0.24 11.06 -22.64
N ASN A 67 0.16 11.35 -23.96
CA ASN A 67 1.22 12.06 -24.66
C ASN A 67 1.39 13.49 -24.12
N LYS A 68 0.28 14.19 -23.79
CA LYS A 68 0.32 15.52 -23.22
C LYS A 68 0.98 15.53 -21.85
N LEU A 69 0.57 14.63 -20.94
CA LEU A 69 1.17 14.56 -19.59
C LEU A 69 2.67 14.27 -19.65
N ASN A 70 3.13 13.41 -20.55
CA ASN A 70 4.56 13.11 -20.71
C ASN A 70 5.36 14.29 -21.25
N ARG A 71 4.79 15.07 -22.19
CA ARG A 71 5.41 16.31 -22.68
C ARG A 71 5.46 17.38 -21.60
N ASP A 72 4.38 17.53 -20.84
CA ASP A 72 4.29 18.52 -19.77
C ASP A 72 5.25 18.16 -18.61
N LEU A 73 5.43 16.87 -18.30
CA LEU A 73 6.42 16.43 -17.33
C LEU A 73 7.84 16.87 -17.73
N ILE A 74 8.24 16.70 -19.00
CA ILE A 74 9.55 17.16 -19.46
C ILE A 74 9.69 18.67 -19.26
N LYS A 75 8.67 19.46 -19.62
CA LYS A 75 8.69 20.92 -19.44
C LYS A 75 8.82 21.33 -17.98
N ILE A 76 8.09 20.66 -17.07
CA ILE A 76 8.16 20.95 -15.64
C ILE A 76 9.57 20.65 -15.11
N VAL A 77 10.16 19.51 -15.49
CA VAL A 77 11.54 19.19 -15.10
C VAL A 77 12.54 20.24 -15.59
N GLN A 78 12.38 20.73 -16.83
CA GLN A 78 13.25 21.79 -17.38
C GLN A 78 13.12 23.13 -16.65
N LEU A 79 11.89 23.48 -16.22
CA LEU A 79 11.61 24.75 -15.54
C LEU A 79 12.00 24.69 -14.06
N ASP A 80 11.58 23.65 -13.36
CA ASP A 80 11.72 23.52 -11.91
C ASP A 80 13.10 22.98 -11.50
N LYS A 81 13.77 22.31 -12.43
CA LYS A 81 15.11 21.69 -12.23
C LYS A 81 15.22 20.93 -10.91
N PRO A 82 14.32 19.96 -10.63
CA PRO A 82 14.44 19.16 -9.42
C PRO A 82 15.70 18.29 -9.48
N GLU A 83 16.32 18.04 -8.34
CA GLU A 83 17.47 17.14 -8.22
C GLU A 83 17.01 15.67 -8.24
N ILE A 84 15.79 15.42 -7.71
CA ILE A 84 15.22 14.08 -7.58
C ILE A 84 13.86 14.01 -8.28
N LEU A 85 13.66 12.97 -9.09
CA LEU A 85 12.33 12.53 -9.52
C LEU A 85 11.94 11.28 -8.75
N PHE A 86 10.86 11.33 -7.99
CA PHE A 86 10.28 10.14 -7.39
C PHE A 86 8.99 9.77 -8.13
N ILE A 87 8.97 8.61 -8.78
CA ILE A 87 7.86 8.15 -9.61
C ILE A 87 7.11 7.05 -8.87
N TYR A 88 5.94 7.40 -8.33
CA TYR A 88 5.05 6.47 -7.64
C TYR A 88 4.17 5.76 -8.67
N ARG A 89 4.26 4.43 -8.79
CA ARG A 89 3.56 3.53 -9.73
C ARG A 89 3.91 3.70 -11.20
N GLY A 90 4.14 4.89 -11.71
CA GLY A 90 4.66 5.19 -13.04
C GLY A 90 3.94 4.59 -14.25
N SER A 91 2.69 4.13 -14.12
CA SER A 91 1.95 3.41 -15.16
C SER A 91 1.72 4.24 -16.43
N HIS A 92 1.67 5.57 -16.32
CA HIS A 92 1.42 6.54 -17.41
C HIS A 92 2.68 7.23 -17.91
N ILE A 93 3.84 6.95 -17.33
CA ILE A 93 5.11 7.60 -17.67
C ILE A 93 5.87 6.74 -18.69
N TYR A 94 6.14 7.30 -19.86
CA TYR A 94 6.86 6.59 -20.91
C TYR A 94 8.35 6.47 -20.61
N ALA A 95 8.95 5.36 -20.96
CA ALA A 95 10.40 5.16 -20.91
C ALA A 95 11.15 6.19 -21.76
N SER A 96 10.59 6.57 -22.92
CA SER A 96 11.14 7.63 -23.80
C SER A 96 11.15 9.00 -23.10
N THR A 97 10.20 9.27 -22.21
CA THR A 97 10.16 10.51 -21.41
C THR A 97 11.34 10.55 -20.44
N LEU A 98 11.57 9.46 -19.68
CA LEU A 98 12.69 9.40 -18.75
C LEU A 98 14.04 9.44 -19.46
N ARG A 99 14.16 8.73 -20.59
CA ARG A 99 15.36 8.81 -21.45
C ARG A 99 15.64 10.25 -21.89
N LYS A 100 14.60 10.99 -22.30
CA LYS A 100 14.75 12.40 -22.72
C LYS A 100 15.14 13.28 -21.55
N ILE A 101 14.51 13.12 -20.39
CA ILE A 101 14.85 13.86 -19.15
C ILE A 101 16.32 13.61 -18.78
N LYS A 102 16.78 12.35 -18.76
CA LYS A 102 18.18 12.01 -18.47
C LYS A 102 19.17 12.64 -19.48
N LYS A 103 18.78 12.72 -20.76
CA LYS A 103 19.62 13.36 -21.80
C LYS A 103 19.74 14.86 -21.58
N GLU A 104 18.65 15.54 -21.21
CA GLU A 104 18.57 16.98 -21.05
C GLU A 104 19.03 17.46 -19.66
N CYS A 105 18.88 16.61 -18.63
CA CYS A 105 19.27 16.86 -17.25
C CYS A 105 20.05 15.64 -16.72
N PRO A 106 21.35 15.47 -17.09
CA PRO A 106 22.13 14.26 -16.76
C PRO A 106 22.32 14.03 -15.26
N SER A 107 22.32 15.11 -14.46
CA SER A 107 22.51 15.06 -13.00
C SER A 107 21.24 14.67 -12.22
N ILE A 108 20.07 14.61 -12.88
CA ILE A 108 18.82 14.29 -12.20
C ILE A 108 18.82 12.84 -11.71
N TYR A 109 18.43 12.62 -10.46
CA TYR A 109 18.33 11.29 -9.87
C TYR A 109 16.89 10.77 -9.96
N ILE A 110 16.68 9.66 -10.66
CA ILE A 110 15.34 9.10 -10.88
C ILE A 110 15.13 7.89 -10.01
N ILE A 111 14.08 7.93 -9.18
CA ILE A 111 13.66 6.85 -8.29
C ILE A 111 12.31 6.32 -8.78
N GLY A 112 12.22 5.04 -9.08
CA GLY A 112 10.98 4.35 -9.46
C GLY A 112 10.47 3.47 -8.34
N TYR A 113 9.19 3.58 -7.98
CA TYR A 113 8.54 2.77 -6.96
C TYR A 113 7.17 2.27 -7.42
N ASN A 114 6.84 1.02 -7.11
CA ASN A 114 5.51 0.47 -7.33
C ASN A 114 5.09 -0.42 -6.17
N ASN A 115 3.95 -0.11 -5.57
CA ASN A 115 3.36 -0.88 -4.47
C ASN A 115 2.52 -2.09 -4.94
N ASP A 116 2.15 -2.16 -6.23
CA ASP A 116 1.60 -3.37 -6.85
C ASP A 116 2.74 -4.25 -7.37
N ASP A 117 2.44 -5.50 -7.73
CA ASP A 117 3.42 -6.35 -8.42
C ASP A 117 3.39 -6.10 -9.94
N PRO A 118 4.36 -5.33 -10.49
CA PRO A 118 4.38 -5.04 -11.93
C PRO A 118 4.79 -6.23 -12.80
N PHE A 119 5.17 -7.34 -12.18
CA PHE A 119 5.63 -8.56 -12.84
C PHE A 119 4.61 -9.71 -12.74
N SER A 120 3.54 -9.55 -11.97
CA SER A 120 2.49 -10.56 -11.83
C SER A 120 1.87 -10.91 -13.17
N THR A 121 1.85 -12.21 -13.47
CA THR A 121 1.26 -12.77 -14.69
C THR A 121 -0.27 -12.72 -14.71
N LEU A 122 -0.88 -12.44 -13.56
CA LEU A 122 -2.33 -12.31 -13.42
C LEU A 122 -2.86 -10.95 -13.88
N TYR A 123 -1.97 -9.96 -14.01
CA TYR A 123 -2.35 -8.70 -14.65
C TYR A 123 -2.30 -8.78 -16.18
N PRO A 124 -3.18 -8.05 -16.89
CA PRO A 124 -3.06 -7.89 -18.32
C PRO A 124 -1.68 -7.34 -18.70
N LYS A 125 -1.03 -7.92 -19.72
CA LYS A 125 0.35 -7.55 -20.15
C LYS A 125 0.54 -6.06 -20.42
N TRP A 126 -0.52 -5.35 -20.79
CA TRP A 126 -0.46 -3.90 -21.05
C TRP A 126 -0.42 -3.04 -19.78
N LYS A 127 -0.87 -3.54 -18.61
CA LYS A 127 -1.05 -2.73 -17.40
C LYS A 127 0.23 -2.06 -16.91
N TRP A 128 1.32 -2.81 -16.86
CA TRP A 128 2.59 -2.32 -16.34
C TRP A 128 3.67 -2.11 -17.40
N ARG A 129 3.30 -2.09 -18.71
CA ARG A 129 4.28 -2.03 -19.80
C ARG A 129 5.18 -0.79 -19.73
N HIS A 130 4.62 0.38 -19.42
CA HIS A 130 5.41 1.61 -19.35
C HIS A 130 6.33 1.63 -18.14
N PHE A 131 5.81 1.21 -16.97
CA PHE A 131 6.62 1.06 -15.76
C PHE A 131 7.79 0.09 -16.01
N ASN A 132 7.50 -1.10 -16.54
CA ASN A 132 8.53 -2.12 -16.80
C ASN A 132 9.59 -1.66 -17.81
N GLN A 133 9.20 -0.90 -18.84
CA GLN A 133 10.14 -0.32 -19.80
C GLN A 133 10.97 0.83 -19.22
N ALA A 134 10.44 1.51 -18.21
CA ALA A 134 11.06 2.67 -17.57
C ALA A 134 12.15 2.29 -16.54
N ILE A 135 12.12 1.07 -16.00
CA ILE A 135 13.02 0.57 -14.94
C ILE A 135 14.51 0.86 -15.29
N GLN A 136 14.94 0.59 -16.50
CA GLN A 136 16.32 0.79 -16.95
C GLN A 136 16.80 2.26 -16.92
N TYR A 137 15.89 3.22 -16.80
CA TYR A 137 16.20 4.66 -16.72
C TYR A 137 16.13 5.21 -15.30
N CYS A 138 15.78 4.37 -14.33
CA CYS A 138 15.83 4.73 -12.91
C CYS A 138 17.22 4.49 -12.35
N ASP A 139 17.74 5.46 -11.59
CA ASP A 139 19.00 5.30 -10.85
C ASP A 139 18.81 4.40 -9.63
N LEU A 140 17.59 4.42 -9.05
CA LEU A 140 17.15 3.54 -7.97
C LEU A 140 15.74 3.01 -8.26
N SER A 141 15.59 1.71 -8.28
CA SER A 141 14.29 1.04 -8.33
C SER A 141 13.93 0.51 -6.95
N LEU A 142 12.78 0.90 -6.44
CA LEU A 142 12.31 0.48 -5.12
C LEU A 142 11.25 -0.60 -5.27
N ALA A 143 11.60 -1.79 -4.79
CA ALA A 143 10.69 -2.92 -4.72
C ALA A 143 9.80 -2.83 -3.47
N TYR A 144 8.53 -3.18 -3.63
CA TYR A 144 7.62 -3.32 -2.49
C TYR A 144 7.88 -4.64 -1.76
N ARG A 145 8.15 -5.73 -2.49
CA ARG A 145 8.35 -7.10 -1.99
C ARG A 145 9.77 -7.56 -2.23
N VAL A 146 10.31 -8.36 -1.31
CA VAL A 146 11.63 -8.99 -1.47
C VAL A 146 11.67 -9.83 -2.76
N SER A 147 10.59 -10.57 -3.04
CA SER A 147 10.47 -11.42 -4.24
C SER A 147 10.59 -10.67 -5.58
N ASN A 148 10.34 -9.36 -5.60
CA ASN A 148 10.46 -8.57 -6.82
C ASN A 148 11.90 -8.06 -7.07
N VAL A 149 12.81 -8.12 -6.11
CA VAL A 149 14.17 -7.54 -6.25
C VAL A 149 14.90 -8.10 -7.47
N GLU A 150 14.91 -9.42 -7.63
CA GLU A 150 15.58 -10.05 -8.76
C GLU A 150 14.88 -9.75 -10.10
N GLN A 151 13.55 -9.64 -10.07
CA GLN A 151 12.78 -9.27 -11.26
C GLN A 151 13.08 -7.83 -11.74
N PHE A 152 13.34 -6.90 -10.83
CA PHE A 152 13.81 -5.56 -11.18
C PHE A 152 15.21 -5.62 -11.84
N ARG A 153 16.14 -6.41 -11.29
CA ARG A 153 17.49 -6.59 -11.85
C ARG A 153 17.45 -7.16 -13.26
N THR A 154 16.65 -8.19 -13.49
CA THR A 154 16.47 -8.80 -14.81
C THR A 154 15.84 -7.84 -15.84
N ARG A 155 15.17 -6.77 -15.39
CA ARG A 155 14.64 -5.70 -16.24
C ARG A 155 15.59 -4.52 -16.42
N GLY A 156 16.83 -4.65 -15.98
CA GLY A 156 17.88 -3.65 -16.17
C GLY A 156 17.94 -2.56 -15.09
N ALA A 157 17.35 -2.79 -13.93
CA ALA A 157 17.54 -1.90 -12.79
C ALA A 157 19.01 -1.91 -12.35
N GLN A 158 19.63 -0.72 -12.25
CA GLN A 158 21.02 -0.57 -11.82
C GLN A 158 21.16 -0.77 -10.30
N ASN A 159 20.32 -0.09 -9.53
CA ASN A 159 20.24 -0.23 -8.08
C ASN A 159 18.83 -0.62 -7.71
N VAL A 160 18.71 -1.60 -6.81
CA VAL A 160 17.41 -2.06 -6.29
C VAL A 160 17.49 -2.11 -4.78
N ASP A 161 16.49 -1.53 -4.13
CA ASP A 161 16.29 -1.63 -2.69
C ASP A 161 14.81 -1.83 -2.37
N ILE A 162 14.46 -2.01 -1.09
CA ILE A 162 13.11 -2.28 -0.66
C ILE A 162 12.54 -1.06 0.06
N LEU A 163 11.47 -0.48 -0.48
CA LEU A 163 10.63 0.47 0.23
C LEU A 163 9.33 -0.21 0.62
N ARG A 164 9.23 -0.62 1.89
CA ARG A 164 8.02 -1.21 2.41
C ARG A 164 6.91 -0.18 2.58
N SER A 165 5.68 -0.64 2.59
CA SER A 165 4.53 0.18 2.94
C SER A 165 4.62 0.68 4.39
N TRP A 166 3.67 1.51 4.76
CA TRP A 166 3.65 2.24 6.02
C TRP A 166 2.26 2.34 6.62
N TYR A 167 2.20 2.64 7.92
CA TYR A 167 1.01 3.17 8.55
C TYR A 167 1.11 4.71 8.70
N LEU A 168 -0.01 5.37 8.98
CA LEU A 168 -0.09 6.82 9.16
C LEU A 168 -0.27 7.13 10.65
N PRO A 169 0.74 7.65 11.37
CA PRO A 169 0.67 7.84 12.82
C PRO A 169 -0.43 8.78 13.28
N LYS A 170 -0.81 9.76 12.43
CA LYS A 170 -1.92 10.68 12.72
C LYS A 170 -3.30 10.00 12.69
N ILE A 171 -3.40 8.87 11.97
CA ILE A 171 -4.66 8.17 11.70
C ILE A 171 -4.68 6.83 12.43
N HIS A 172 -3.69 5.97 12.18
CA HIS A 172 -3.63 4.62 12.73
C HIS A 172 -3.02 4.64 14.12
N LYS A 173 -3.87 4.65 15.11
CA LYS A 173 -3.50 4.69 16.53
C LYS A 173 -4.55 3.98 17.38
N LYS A 174 -4.14 3.56 18.57
CA LYS A 174 -5.07 3.08 19.61
C LYS A 174 -6.00 4.23 20.00
N LEU A 175 -7.29 3.97 20.06
CA LEU A 175 -8.32 4.92 20.51
C LEU A 175 -8.65 4.66 21.96
N ASP A 176 -9.06 5.72 22.66
CA ASP A 176 -9.54 5.62 24.03
C ASP A 176 -10.87 4.84 24.09
N ALA A 177 -11.07 4.08 25.17
CA ALA A 177 -12.24 3.23 25.35
C ALA A 177 -13.57 4.01 25.23
N GLU A 178 -13.58 5.28 25.64
CA GLU A 178 -14.73 6.17 25.54
C GLU A 178 -15.16 6.42 24.09
N MET A 179 -14.21 6.43 23.14
CA MET A 179 -14.51 6.60 21.71
C MET A 179 -15.10 5.34 21.07
N LEU A 180 -15.04 4.21 21.78
CA LEU A 180 -15.51 2.90 21.33
C LEU A 180 -16.82 2.48 22.03
N HIS A 181 -17.31 3.25 22.99
CA HIS A 181 -18.59 3.00 23.64
C HIS A 181 -19.71 2.92 22.62
N ASP A 182 -20.50 1.87 22.71
CA ASP A 182 -21.64 1.60 21.83
C ASP A 182 -21.29 1.38 20.35
N SER A 183 -20.14 0.77 20.12
CA SER A 183 -19.62 0.59 18.79
C SER A 183 -20.38 -0.50 18.03
N ALA A 184 -21.15 -0.10 17.02
CA ALA A 184 -21.70 -1.02 16.01
C ALA A 184 -20.62 -1.87 15.32
N TYR A 185 -19.33 -1.58 15.55
CA TYR A 185 -18.18 -2.30 15.01
C TYR A 185 -17.68 -3.44 15.91
N SER A 186 -18.15 -3.55 17.16
CA SER A 186 -17.66 -4.56 18.11
C SER A 186 -17.83 -5.99 17.59
N CYS A 187 -16.75 -6.79 17.58
CA CYS A 187 -16.73 -8.18 17.16
C CYS A 187 -15.48 -8.90 17.69
N ASP A 188 -15.46 -10.23 17.60
CA ASP A 188 -14.27 -10.99 17.93
C ASP A 188 -13.22 -10.86 16.84
N VAL A 189 -13.63 -11.00 15.57
CA VAL A 189 -12.74 -10.98 14.41
C VAL A 189 -13.26 -10.02 13.35
N ILE A 190 -12.40 -9.11 12.89
CA ILE A 190 -12.70 -8.21 11.78
C ILE A 190 -11.81 -8.51 10.57
N PHE A 191 -12.41 -8.46 9.39
CA PHE A 191 -11.68 -8.37 8.13
C PHE A 191 -12.08 -7.12 7.35
N VAL A 192 -11.09 -6.34 6.91
CA VAL A 192 -11.33 -5.16 6.05
C VAL A 192 -10.52 -5.31 4.77
N GLY A 193 -11.18 -5.56 3.63
CA GLY A 193 -10.47 -5.77 2.38
C GLY A 193 -11.35 -6.05 1.17
N HIS A 194 -10.68 -6.20 0.03
CA HIS A 194 -11.32 -6.67 -1.19
C HIS A 194 -11.66 -8.16 -1.08
N PHE A 195 -12.68 -8.59 -1.80
CA PHE A 195 -12.93 -10.00 -2.04
C PHE A 195 -11.95 -10.51 -3.12
N GLU A 196 -11.40 -11.69 -2.89
CA GLU A 196 -10.68 -12.49 -3.87
C GLU A 196 -11.10 -13.96 -3.70
N GLU A 197 -11.14 -14.72 -4.79
CA GLU A 197 -11.40 -16.17 -4.76
C GLU A 197 -10.10 -16.92 -4.45
N ASP A 198 -9.64 -16.83 -3.22
CA ASP A 198 -8.34 -17.32 -2.76
C ASP A 198 -8.42 -18.14 -1.46
N GLY A 199 -9.63 -18.51 -1.03
CA GLY A 199 -9.88 -19.28 0.19
C GLY A 199 -10.26 -18.43 1.40
N ARG A 200 -10.25 -17.07 1.28
CA ARG A 200 -10.58 -16.19 2.42
C ARG A 200 -12.02 -16.36 2.91
N MET A 201 -12.98 -16.66 2.01
CA MET A 201 -14.37 -16.89 2.42
C MET A 201 -14.52 -18.16 3.25
N GLU A 202 -13.85 -19.23 2.87
CA GLU A 202 -13.85 -20.50 3.59
C GLU A 202 -13.25 -20.36 5.00
N MET A 203 -12.24 -19.52 5.14
CA MET A 203 -11.63 -19.21 6.44
C MET A 203 -12.58 -18.37 7.32
N LEU A 204 -13.22 -17.34 6.75
CA LEU A 204 -14.17 -16.49 7.48
C LEU A 204 -15.42 -17.26 7.88
N ASP A 205 -15.96 -18.11 6.98
CA ASP A 205 -17.11 -18.98 7.26
C ASP A 205 -16.79 -20.01 8.36
N ALA A 206 -15.58 -20.57 8.35
CA ALA A 206 -15.13 -21.50 9.40
C ALA A 206 -15.04 -20.84 10.78
N LEU A 207 -14.62 -19.57 10.87
CA LEU A 207 -14.66 -18.84 12.14
C LEU A 207 -16.09 -18.69 12.63
N ALA A 208 -17.01 -18.25 11.77
CA ALA A 208 -18.42 -18.07 12.10
C ALA A 208 -19.11 -19.40 12.50
N SER A 209 -18.81 -20.51 11.82
CA SER A 209 -19.33 -21.84 12.15
C SER A 209 -18.88 -22.34 13.53
N ASN A 210 -17.79 -21.78 14.05
CA ASN A 210 -17.27 -22.06 15.39
C ASN A 210 -17.76 -21.07 16.46
N GLY A 211 -18.81 -20.28 16.16
CA GLY A 211 -19.43 -19.33 17.10
C GLY A 211 -18.63 -18.04 17.32
N ILE A 212 -17.64 -17.75 16.47
CA ILE A 212 -16.83 -16.55 16.55
C ILE A 212 -17.58 -15.42 15.81
N SER A 213 -17.74 -14.26 16.47
CA SER A 213 -18.38 -13.10 15.87
C SER A 213 -17.46 -12.46 14.82
N VAL A 214 -17.83 -12.57 13.53
CA VAL A 214 -17.06 -12.07 12.40
C VAL A 214 -17.72 -10.85 11.80
N LYS A 215 -16.97 -9.79 11.53
CA LYS A 215 -17.39 -8.64 10.71
C LYS A 215 -16.49 -8.48 9.50
N ILE A 216 -17.12 -8.21 8.35
CA ILE A 216 -16.45 -8.05 7.06
C ILE A 216 -16.78 -6.68 6.50
N TYR A 217 -15.73 -5.94 6.12
CA TYR A 217 -15.84 -4.65 5.46
C TYR A 217 -15.02 -4.62 4.18
N GLY A 218 -15.56 -3.99 3.15
CA GLY A 218 -14.89 -3.90 1.87
C GLY A 218 -15.72 -3.17 0.83
N PRO A 219 -15.21 -2.98 -0.39
CA PRO A 219 -15.98 -2.40 -1.47
C PRO A 219 -17.26 -3.21 -1.71
N SER A 220 -18.40 -2.53 -1.62
CA SER A 220 -19.74 -3.12 -1.75
C SER A 220 -20.65 -2.16 -2.50
N GLY A 221 -21.76 -2.69 -3.04
CA GLY A 221 -22.78 -1.92 -3.74
C GLY A 221 -23.03 -2.43 -5.16
N PRO A 222 -24.15 -2.03 -5.79
CA PRO A 222 -24.59 -2.55 -7.08
C PRO A 222 -23.64 -2.23 -8.26
N THR A 223 -22.78 -1.23 -8.10
CA THR A 223 -21.75 -0.86 -9.09
C THR A 223 -20.36 -1.43 -8.75
N SER A 224 -20.21 -2.01 -7.57
CA SER A 224 -18.95 -2.62 -7.13
C SER A 224 -18.90 -4.07 -7.61
N LYS A 225 -17.94 -4.39 -8.44
CA LYS A 225 -17.59 -5.76 -8.82
C LYS A 225 -16.85 -6.47 -7.68
N SER A 226 -17.25 -6.26 -6.43
CA SER A 226 -16.47 -6.69 -5.28
C SER A 226 -16.51 -8.19 -5.02
N GLY A 227 -17.51 -8.90 -5.59
CA GLY A 227 -17.75 -10.33 -5.32
C GLY A 227 -18.23 -10.64 -3.89
N TRP A 228 -18.15 -9.70 -2.95
CA TRP A 228 -18.56 -9.93 -1.56
C TRP A 228 -20.01 -10.38 -1.43
N GLN A 229 -20.95 -9.74 -2.13
CA GLN A 229 -22.37 -10.07 -2.03
C GLN A 229 -22.67 -11.51 -2.47
N GLU A 230 -22.05 -11.94 -3.57
CA GLU A 230 -22.21 -13.30 -4.08
C GLU A 230 -21.53 -14.33 -3.15
N ALA A 231 -20.36 -14.00 -2.62
CA ALA A 231 -19.64 -14.87 -1.70
C ALA A 231 -20.39 -15.05 -0.37
N ILE A 232 -20.88 -13.94 0.22
CA ILE A 232 -21.69 -13.95 1.44
C ILE A 232 -23.01 -14.74 1.23
N ALA A 233 -23.69 -14.55 0.11
CA ALA A 233 -24.92 -15.26 -0.18
C ALA A 233 -24.74 -16.80 -0.30
N ARG A 234 -23.55 -17.25 -0.68
CA ARG A 234 -23.17 -18.68 -0.76
C ARG A 234 -22.71 -19.26 0.56
N SER A 235 -22.35 -18.44 1.54
CA SER A 235 -21.88 -18.87 2.86
C SER A 235 -23.05 -19.37 3.71
N GLN A 236 -22.86 -20.46 4.44
CA GLN A 236 -23.87 -21.01 5.35
C GLN A 236 -23.99 -20.21 6.66
N ASN A 237 -22.86 -19.70 7.15
CA ASN A 237 -22.78 -19.07 8.47
C ASN A 237 -22.73 -17.54 8.43
N LEU A 238 -22.45 -16.96 7.26
CA LEU A 238 -22.32 -15.51 7.05
C LEU A 238 -23.39 -14.92 6.14
N SER A 239 -24.38 -15.71 5.69
CA SER A 239 -25.39 -15.31 4.71
C SER A 239 -26.22 -14.07 5.08
N GLY A 240 -26.31 -13.74 6.38
CA GLY A 240 -26.97 -12.53 6.88
C GLY A 240 -26.10 -11.29 7.01
N LEU A 241 -24.78 -11.40 6.70
CA LEU A 241 -23.86 -10.28 6.85
C LEU A 241 -24.03 -9.24 5.73
N THR A 242 -24.04 -7.97 6.13
CA THR A 242 -23.98 -6.85 5.19
C THR A 242 -22.55 -6.32 5.14
N VAL A 243 -21.92 -6.42 3.97
CA VAL A 243 -20.59 -5.84 3.74
C VAL A 243 -20.74 -4.39 3.32
N THR A 244 -20.11 -3.47 4.08
CA THR A 244 -20.09 -2.04 3.80
C THR A 244 -18.66 -1.54 3.66
N TYR A 245 -18.49 -0.38 3.02
CA TYR A 245 -17.19 0.22 2.84
C TYR A 245 -16.89 1.19 3.99
N LEU A 246 -15.76 0.99 4.67
CA LEU A 246 -15.28 1.89 5.70
C LEU A 246 -14.32 2.94 5.12
N LYS A 247 -14.45 4.18 5.59
CA LYS A 247 -13.60 5.32 5.17
C LYS A 247 -13.02 6.04 6.38
N GLY A 248 -11.78 6.51 6.23
CA GLY A 248 -11.15 7.41 7.19
C GLY A 248 -11.24 6.90 8.63
N ASN A 249 -11.85 7.69 9.50
CA ASN A 249 -11.96 7.38 10.93
C ASN A 249 -12.79 6.13 11.25
N ASP A 250 -13.77 5.78 10.40
CA ASP A 250 -14.58 4.57 10.64
C ASP A 250 -13.77 3.30 10.49
N TYR A 251 -12.78 3.29 9.60
CA TYR A 251 -11.82 2.18 9.49
C TYR A 251 -11.03 1.98 10.79
N VAL A 252 -10.52 3.07 11.36
CA VAL A 252 -9.75 3.00 12.60
C VAL A 252 -10.62 2.62 13.79
N LYS A 253 -11.86 3.17 13.87
CA LYS A 253 -12.83 2.79 14.90
C LYS A 253 -13.19 1.29 14.81
N ALA A 254 -13.44 0.79 13.60
CA ALA A 254 -13.79 -0.60 13.40
C ALA A 254 -12.64 -1.55 13.79
N LEU A 255 -11.39 -1.20 13.46
CA LEU A 255 -10.23 -1.95 13.93
C LEU A 255 -10.15 -1.95 15.47
N ASN A 256 -10.20 -0.78 16.09
CA ASN A 256 -10.07 -0.64 17.54
C ASN A 256 -11.22 -1.30 18.33
N ALA A 257 -12.40 -1.48 17.71
CA ALA A 257 -13.55 -2.15 18.33
C ALA A 257 -13.51 -3.68 18.19
N ALA A 258 -12.61 -4.21 17.39
CA ALA A 258 -12.43 -5.65 17.21
C ALA A 258 -11.33 -6.19 18.14
N LYS A 259 -11.45 -7.46 18.57
CA LYS A 259 -10.42 -8.13 19.36
C LYS A 259 -9.24 -8.55 18.50
N ILE A 260 -9.52 -9.10 17.30
CA ILE A 260 -8.56 -9.62 16.35
C ILE A 260 -8.85 -9.05 14.96
N ALA A 261 -7.83 -8.61 14.24
CA ALA A 261 -7.97 -8.20 12.85
C ALA A 261 -7.20 -9.11 11.90
N LEU A 262 -7.89 -9.61 10.87
CA LEU A 262 -7.33 -10.51 9.87
C LEU A 262 -6.69 -9.76 8.72
N CYS A 263 -5.61 -10.33 8.20
CA CYS A 263 -4.97 -9.93 6.97
C CYS A 263 -4.78 -11.14 6.05
N PHE A 264 -5.45 -11.13 4.90
CA PHE A 264 -5.20 -12.06 3.80
C PHE A 264 -4.27 -11.42 2.77
N LEU A 265 -3.43 -12.25 2.14
CA LEU A 265 -2.44 -11.84 1.15
C LEU A 265 -3.02 -12.03 -0.26
N SER A 266 -3.04 -10.95 -1.06
CA SER A 266 -3.59 -10.98 -2.42
C SER A 266 -2.79 -11.90 -3.34
N LYS A 267 -3.45 -12.88 -3.93
CA LYS A 267 -2.84 -13.74 -4.94
C LYS A 267 -2.60 -12.99 -6.25
N LEU A 268 -3.48 -12.03 -6.60
CA LEU A 268 -3.34 -11.19 -7.79
C LEU A 268 -2.04 -10.37 -7.76
N ASN A 269 -1.69 -9.86 -6.59
CA ASN A 269 -0.49 -9.06 -6.38
C ASN A 269 0.72 -9.87 -5.93
N ASN A 270 0.62 -11.19 -5.80
CA ASN A 270 1.65 -12.02 -5.16
C ASN A 270 2.11 -11.40 -3.82
N ASP A 271 1.14 -10.95 -3.00
CA ASP A 271 1.46 -10.25 -1.77
C ASP A 271 2.20 -11.18 -0.79
N THR A 272 3.34 -10.69 -0.30
CA THR A 272 4.09 -11.31 0.78
C THR A 272 3.85 -10.60 2.11
N TYR A 273 3.26 -9.42 2.06
CA TYR A 273 2.70 -8.63 3.14
C TYR A 273 1.78 -7.56 2.55
N THR A 274 0.98 -6.91 3.38
CA THR A 274 0.18 -5.76 2.96
C THR A 274 0.38 -4.59 3.93
N ARG A 275 -0.09 -3.40 3.56
CA ARG A 275 -0.06 -2.24 4.45
C ARG A 275 -0.78 -2.50 5.78
N ARG A 276 -1.83 -3.33 5.78
CA ARG A 276 -2.58 -3.71 6.99
C ARG A 276 -1.72 -4.38 8.04
N CYS A 277 -0.64 -5.05 7.63
CA CYS A 277 0.31 -5.65 8.58
C CYS A 277 1.02 -4.61 9.45
N PHE A 278 1.00 -3.34 9.05
CA PHE A 278 1.50 -2.23 9.87
C PHE A 278 0.37 -1.38 10.48
N GLU A 279 -0.74 -1.17 9.75
CA GLU A 279 -1.88 -0.39 10.22
C GLU A 279 -2.59 -1.02 11.41
N ILE A 280 -2.82 -2.33 11.37
CA ILE A 280 -3.52 -3.09 12.43
C ILE A 280 -2.75 -3.00 13.75
N PRO A 281 -1.46 -3.38 13.81
CA PRO A 281 -0.70 -3.25 15.06
C PRO A 281 -0.56 -1.80 15.52
N ALA A 282 -0.41 -0.84 14.60
CA ALA A 282 -0.36 0.59 14.95
C ALA A 282 -1.64 1.08 15.64
N CYS A 283 -2.79 0.46 15.34
CA CYS A 283 -4.05 0.69 16.04
C CYS A 283 -4.13 -0.04 17.41
N GLY A 284 -3.09 -0.78 17.81
CA GLY A 284 -3.08 -1.54 19.05
C GLY A 284 -3.97 -2.79 19.01
N VAL A 285 -4.22 -3.34 17.83
CA VAL A 285 -5.07 -4.52 17.60
C VAL A 285 -4.22 -5.72 17.24
N ALA A 286 -4.61 -6.89 17.72
CA ALA A 286 -3.91 -8.14 17.41
C ALA A 286 -4.02 -8.48 15.92
N LEU A 287 -2.88 -8.56 15.24
CA LEU A 287 -2.79 -8.95 13.83
C LEU A 287 -2.72 -10.46 13.71
N PHE A 288 -3.68 -11.03 12.96
CA PHE A 288 -3.63 -12.41 12.48
C PHE A 288 -3.52 -12.39 10.96
N SER A 289 -2.43 -12.89 10.41
CA SER A 289 -2.15 -12.83 8.97
C SER A 289 -1.88 -14.21 8.38
N GLU A 290 -2.23 -14.39 7.10
CA GLU A 290 -1.67 -15.49 6.33
C GLU A 290 -0.16 -15.45 6.42
N TRP A 291 0.44 -16.63 6.53
CA TRP A 291 1.88 -16.79 6.61
C TRP A 291 2.56 -16.46 5.28
N SER A 292 3.66 -15.76 5.36
CA SER A 292 4.67 -15.67 4.32
C SER A 292 6.05 -15.60 4.93
N GLU A 293 7.07 -15.98 4.18
CA GLU A 293 8.47 -15.86 4.64
C GLU A 293 8.83 -14.38 4.94
N ASP A 294 8.32 -13.46 4.16
CA ASP A 294 8.56 -12.03 4.34
C ASP A 294 7.96 -11.51 5.66
N LEU A 295 6.73 -11.95 6.02
CA LEU A 295 6.13 -11.62 7.30
C LEU A 295 6.83 -12.31 8.48
N ALA A 296 7.26 -13.57 8.32
CA ALA A 296 8.01 -14.27 9.35
C ALA A 296 9.40 -13.63 9.61
N ASN A 297 9.96 -12.92 8.64
CA ASN A 297 11.18 -12.14 8.82
C ASN A 297 10.93 -10.74 9.44
N LEU A 298 9.69 -10.22 9.36
CA LEU A 298 9.31 -8.92 9.92
C LEU A 298 8.75 -9.02 11.34
N PHE A 299 8.10 -10.13 11.64
CA PHE A 299 7.36 -10.38 12.87
C PHE A 299 7.71 -11.75 13.43
N GLU A 300 7.56 -11.90 14.74
CA GLU A 300 7.73 -13.17 15.45
C GLU A 300 6.35 -13.75 15.76
N ASP A 301 6.07 -14.95 15.19
CA ASP A 301 4.80 -15.64 15.36
C ASP A 301 4.54 -16.03 16.82
N GLY A 302 3.32 -15.76 17.29
CA GLY A 302 2.91 -15.98 18.69
C GLY A 302 3.44 -14.96 19.69
N VAL A 303 4.31 -14.02 19.26
CA VAL A 303 4.89 -12.98 20.11
C VAL A 303 4.31 -11.61 19.81
N ASN A 304 4.29 -11.19 18.53
CA ASN A 304 3.82 -9.87 18.11
C ASN A 304 2.88 -9.90 16.90
N VAL A 305 2.63 -11.10 16.37
CA VAL A 305 1.68 -11.43 15.31
C VAL A 305 1.24 -12.88 15.48
N VAL A 306 0.10 -13.26 14.92
CA VAL A 306 -0.24 -14.65 14.67
C VAL A 306 -0.19 -14.89 13.16
N LEU A 307 0.64 -15.84 12.73
CA LEU A 307 0.76 -16.27 11.35
C LEU A 307 0.10 -17.64 11.18
N PHE A 308 -0.84 -17.76 10.24
CA PHE A 308 -1.54 -19.01 9.95
C PHE A 308 -1.37 -19.42 8.49
N LYS A 309 -1.36 -20.74 8.24
CA LYS A 309 -1.25 -21.33 6.90
C LYS A 309 -2.54 -22.01 6.45
N THR A 310 -3.33 -22.51 7.39
CA THR A 310 -4.54 -23.27 7.10
C THR A 310 -5.75 -22.70 7.83
N LYS A 311 -6.92 -23.08 7.37
CA LYS A 311 -8.20 -22.75 7.98
C LYS A 311 -8.30 -23.29 9.42
N ASP A 312 -7.86 -24.52 9.63
CA ASP A 312 -7.99 -25.19 10.93
C ASP A 312 -7.04 -24.54 11.95
N GLU A 313 -5.81 -24.23 11.54
CA GLU A 313 -4.85 -23.47 12.35
C GLU A 313 -5.40 -22.08 12.72
N LEU A 314 -6.02 -21.37 11.78
CA LEU A 314 -6.65 -20.07 12.06
C LEU A 314 -7.74 -20.21 13.14
N VAL A 315 -8.65 -21.17 12.99
CA VAL A 315 -9.74 -21.39 13.94
C VAL A 315 -9.19 -21.75 15.34
N GLU A 316 -8.23 -22.67 15.41
CA GLU A 316 -7.60 -23.08 16.69
C GLU A 316 -6.94 -21.88 17.38
N ARG A 317 -6.13 -21.12 16.65
CA ARG A 317 -5.41 -19.98 17.23
C ARG A 317 -6.36 -18.85 17.65
N VAL A 318 -7.41 -18.56 16.87
CA VAL A 318 -8.43 -17.58 17.26
C VAL A 318 -9.14 -18.00 18.53
N LYS A 319 -9.56 -19.27 18.67
CA LYS A 319 -10.18 -19.79 19.89
C LYS A 319 -9.25 -19.68 21.10
N PHE A 320 -7.98 -20.06 20.93
CA PHE A 320 -6.99 -19.94 21.99
C PHE A 320 -6.89 -18.51 22.52
N TYR A 321 -6.68 -17.54 21.65
CA TYR A 321 -6.50 -16.15 22.07
C TYR A 321 -7.79 -15.50 22.58
N LEU A 322 -8.96 -15.88 22.05
CA LEU A 322 -10.24 -15.41 22.60
C LEU A 322 -10.54 -15.95 24.00
N SER A 323 -10.02 -17.15 24.31
CA SER A 323 -10.10 -17.74 25.66
C SER A 323 -9.01 -17.21 26.60
N ASN A 324 -7.96 -16.53 26.08
CA ASN A 324 -6.82 -16.03 26.83
C ASN A 324 -6.57 -14.54 26.51
N LEU A 325 -7.49 -13.68 26.96
CA LEU A 325 -7.50 -12.26 26.59
C LEU A 325 -6.25 -11.49 27.05
N ASN A 326 -5.57 -11.95 28.12
CA ASN A 326 -4.30 -11.35 28.56
C ASN A 326 -3.21 -11.60 27.52
N GLU A 327 -3.10 -12.83 26.99
CA GLU A 327 -2.14 -13.15 25.93
C GLU A 327 -2.46 -12.39 24.64
N LEU A 328 -3.73 -12.25 24.31
CA LEU A 328 -4.18 -11.44 23.18
C LEU A 328 -3.76 -9.96 23.32
N SER A 329 -3.93 -9.38 24.51
CA SER A 329 -3.51 -8.01 24.79
C SER A 329 -2.01 -7.82 24.68
N LEU A 330 -1.23 -8.75 25.25
CA LEU A 330 0.24 -8.74 25.16
C LEU A 330 0.73 -8.85 23.70
N LEU A 331 0.10 -9.72 22.91
CA LEU A 331 0.42 -9.86 21.48
C LEU A 331 0.17 -8.56 20.73
N ALA A 332 -0.97 -7.90 20.96
CA ALA A 332 -1.32 -6.62 20.35
C ALA A 332 -0.37 -5.48 20.77
N GLU A 333 -0.01 -5.41 22.05
CA GLU A 333 0.94 -4.43 22.59
C GLU A 333 2.34 -4.60 21.99
N ARG A 334 2.85 -5.83 21.92
CA ARG A 334 4.16 -6.14 21.32
C ARG A 334 4.16 -5.86 19.82
N GLY A 335 3.07 -6.19 19.11
CA GLY A 335 2.91 -5.85 17.70
C GLY A 335 2.94 -4.33 17.46
N SER A 336 2.24 -3.56 18.31
CA SER A 336 2.23 -2.10 18.25
C SER A 336 3.62 -1.51 18.53
N ALA A 337 4.29 -1.97 19.57
CA ALA A 337 5.64 -1.54 19.92
C ALA A 337 6.65 -1.83 18.80
N LEU A 338 6.55 -3.01 18.18
CA LEU A 338 7.43 -3.40 17.08
C LEU A 338 7.28 -2.47 15.87
N VAL A 339 6.05 -2.22 15.39
CA VAL A 339 5.86 -1.41 14.18
C VAL A 339 6.27 0.05 14.40
N GLN A 340 6.18 0.55 15.64
CA GLN A 340 6.64 1.88 16.01
C GLN A 340 8.18 1.94 16.09
N SER A 341 8.80 1.04 16.84
CA SER A 341 10.26 1.04 17.06
C SER A 341 11.06 0.73 15.80
N LYS A 342 10.51 -0.06 14.87
CA LYS A 342 11.14 -0.40 13.59
C LYS A 342 10.86 0.60 12.46
N GLY A 343 10.22 1.74 12.76
CA GLY A 343 9.99 2.80 11.79
C GLY A 343 9.13 2.36 10.60
N HIS A 344 8.03 1.64 10.88
CA HIS A 344 7.08 1.25 9.83
C HIS A 344 6.05 2.33 9.51
N ASP A 345 6.23 3.54 10.00
CA ASP A 345 5.41 4.71 9.67
C ASP A 345 5.90 5.46 8.41
N VAL A 346 5.04 6.31 7.87
CA VAL A 346 5.31 7.07 6.64
C VAL A 346 6.50 8.05 6.79
N TYR A 347 6.69 8.62 7.97
CA TYR A 347 7.75 9.60 8.19
C TYR A 347 9.13 8.93 8.25
N SER A 348 9.22 7.81 8.95
CA SER A 348 10.42 6.96 8.99
C SER A 348 10.78 6.43 7.61
N ARG A 349 9.78 6.02 6.79
CA ARG A 349 10.02 5.58 5.40
C ARG A 349 10.52 6.71 4.51
N ALA A 350 9.98 7.91 4.67
CA ALA A 350 10.44 9.08 3.93
C ALA A 350 11.88 9.46 4.32
N SER A 351 12.20 9.47 5.62
CA SER A 351 13.55 9.72 6.12
C SER A 351 14.55 8.67 5.62
N TRP A 352 14.16 7.39 5.65
CA TRP A 352 14.96 6.31 5.08
C TRP A 352 15.28 6.55 3.60
N LEU A 353 14.31 7.00 2.80
CA LEU A 353 14.53 7.30 1.37
C LEU A 353 15.53 8.43 1.19
N VAL A 354 15.41 9.51 1.98
CA VAL A 354 16.34 10.65 1.92
C VAL A 354 17.77 10.21 2.27
N ASN A 355 17.92 9.43 3.35
CA ASN A 355 19.20 8.89 3.74
C ASN A 355 19.79 7.97 2.68
N LYS A 356 18.96 7.12 2.06
CA LYS A 356 19.39 6.24 0.97
C LYS A 356 19.86 7.02 -0.26
N TYR A 357 19.14 8.08 -0.62
CA TYR A 357 19.57 9.00 -1.68
C TYR A 357 20.93 9.63 -1.37
N CYS A 358 21.12 10.20 -0.18
CA CYS A 358 22.39 10.79 0.24
C CYS A 358 23.54 9.78 0.19
N LEU A 359 23.33 8.56 0.67
CA LEU A 359 24.35 7.50 0.63
C LEU A 359 24.80 7.14 -0.79
N LEU A 360 23.86 7.15 -1.75
CA LEU A 360 24.14 6.77 -3.13
C LEU A 360 24.74 7.91 -3.95
N THR A 361 24.48 9.17 -3.59
CA THR A 361 24.93 10.34 -4.36
C THR A 361 26.11 11.07 -3.72
N GLU A 362 26.26 10.99 -2.39
CA GLU A 362 27.31 11.69 -1.63
C GLU A 362 27.98 10.76 -0.59
N PRO A 363 28.69 9.71 -1.02
CA PRO A 363 29.20 8.66 -0.10
C PRO A 363 30.18 9.15 0.99
N GLY A 364 30.52 10.42 1.02
CA GLY A 364 31.43 11.04 2.04
C GLY A 364 30.75 11.90 3.09
N LYS A 365 29.41 12.13 3.00
CA LYS A 365 28.65 12.97 3.92
C LYS A 365 27.64 12.18 4.76
N LEU A 366 28.14 11.24 5.57
CA LEU A 366 27.29 10.55 6.56
C LEU A 366 27.01 11.49 7.73
N ASN A 367 25.74 11.74 8.01
CA ASN A 367 25.31 12.32 9.27
C ASN A 367 25.25 11.17 10.30
N PRO A 368 26.05 11.19 11.38
CA PRO A 368 26.18 10.06 12.31
C PRO A 368 24.94 9.78 13.17
N ASP A 369 23.91 10.61 13.12
CA ASP A 369 22.74 10.52 14.00
C ASP A 369 21.64 9.52 13.54
N TYR A 370 21.87 8.73 12.50
CA TYR A 370 20.86 7.78 11.96
C TYR A 370 21.48 6.43 11.54
N SER A 371 22.35 5.85 12.39
CA SER A 371 22.81 4.45 12.22
C SER A 371 21.90 3.45 12.95
#